data_7c25c7045db0f024b16c4534223ae128
#
_entry.id   7c25c7045db0f024b16c4534223ae128
#
_cell.length_a   1.000
_cell.length_b   1.000
_cell.length_c   1.000
_cell.angle_alpha   90.00
_cell.angle_beta   90.00
_cell.angle_gamma   90.00
#
_symmetry.space_group_name_H-M   'P 1'
#
loop_
_entity.id
_entity.type
_entity.pdbx_description
1 polymer ?
#
loop_
_entity_poly.entity_id
_entity_poly.type
_entity_poly.pdbx_seq_one_letter_code
_entity_poly.pdbx_strand_id
1 'polypeptide(L)'
;YLFDQKELTKEDSKFRNITSVDVSKVKRINDTDFHRITSLKGNKCAYGFQFYGGNKQALYNDRNKTFEELCWTDEENGKESTYLGVLRMDVDNLGKIFKEGLPRELRSFSAYSTLSAQLDWFFSGYLNTLRNSNVFKNTVNVIYSGGDDVFAVGRWDKIIAFAEKIRSEFRRYVGGREDISISGGIVIVGEKFPIRMAANMAGEAEDASKDFKSEVNSKTKNAITFFDETISWE
;
A
#
# COMPACT_ATOMS: atom_id res chain seq x y z
N TYR A 1 -6.28 19.02 -13.12
CA TYR A 1 -4.89 18.62 -13.33
C TYR A 1 -4.22 18.59 -11.98
N LEU A 2 -3.49 17.51 -11.66
CA LEU A 2 -2.72 17.33 -10.43
C LEU A 2 -1.25 17.45 -10.81
N PHE A 3 -0.54 18.40 -10.20
CA PHE A 3 0.89 18.62 -10.44
C PHE A 3 1.66 18.45 -9.14
N ASP A 4 2.83 17.83 -9.20
CA ASP A 4 3.83 17.94 -8.15
C ASP A 4 4.38 19.38 -8.14
N GLN A 5 4.55 19.96 -6.97
CA GLN A 5 5.08 21.32 -6.85
C GLN A 5 6.51 21.47 -7.42
N LYS A 6 7.25 20.36 -7.52
CA LYS A 6 8.56 20.34 -8.20
C LYS A 6 8.47 20.53 -9.71
N GLU A 7 7.31 20.19 -10.29
CA GLU A 7 7.05 20.34 -11.73
C GLU A 7 6.62 21.76 -12.12
N LEU A 8 6.34 22.63 -11.14
CA LEU A 8 5.91 24.01 -11.34
C LEU A 8 7.06 25.04 -11.29
N THR A 9 8.28 24.62 -11.50
CA THR A 9 9.41 25.55 -11.62
C THR A 9 9.41 26.22 -12.99
N LYS A 10 9.96 27.43 -13.09
CA LYS A 10 9.96 28.26 -14.31
C LYS A 10 10.55 27.60 -15.58
N GLU A 11 11.25 26.49 -15.44
CA GLU A 11 11.82 25.72 -16.56
C GLU A 11 10.81 24.77 -17.22
N ASP A 12 9.66 24.50 -16.57
CA ASP A 12 8.65 23.61 -17.09
C ASP A 12 7.63 24.28 -18.04
N SER A 13 8.03 25.32 -18.73
CA SER A 13 7.29 25.94 -19.85
C SER A 13 6.94 24.98 -21.00
N LYS A 14 7.24 23.68 -20.86
CA LYS A 14 6.86 22.61 -21.78
C LYS A 14 5.37 22.29 -21.77
N PHE A 15 4.64 22.68 -20.76
CA PHE A 15 3.17 22.59 -20.74
C PHE A 15 2.57 23.77 -21.49
N ARG A 16 2.54 23.68 -22.81
CA ARG A 16 2.21 24.76 -23.76
C ARG A 16 0.83 25.39 -23.59
N ASN A 17 -0.02 24.92 -22.68
CA ASN A 17 -1.39 25.41 -22.51
C ASN A 17 -1.73 25.91 -21.11
N ILE A 18 -0.75 26.03 -20.19
CA ILE A 18 -0.99 26.56 -18.85
C ILE A 18 -0.45 27.99 -18.82
N THR A 19 -1.33 28.97 -19.02
CA THR A 19 -1.00 30.39 -18.98
C THR A 19 -0.89 30.96 -17.57
N SER A 20 -1.54 30.34 -16.60
CA SER A 20 -1.39 30.63 -15.16
C SER A 20 -1.82 29.42 -14.33
N VAL A 21 -1.05 29.13 -13.27
CA VAL A 21 -1.43 28.11 -12.28
C VAL A 21 -1.84 28.83 -11.00
N ASP A 22 -3.07 28.63 -10.58
CA ASP A 22 -3.51 29.06 -9.26
C ASP A 22 -2.90 28.12 -8.22
N VAL A 23 -1.81 28.55 -7.61
CA VAL A 23 -1.04 27.79 -6.62
C VAL A 23 -1.91 27.40 -5.42
N SER A 24 -3.01 28.14 -5.17
CA SER A 24 -3.96 27.80 -4.10
C SER A 24 -4.73 26.49 -4.34
N LYS A 25 -4.74 25.99 -5.57
CA LYS A 25 -5.43 24.75 -5.97
C LYS A 25 -4.51 23.58 -6.25
N VAL A 26 -3.20 23.75 -6.02
CA VAL A 26 -2.23 22.69 -6.25
C VAL A 26 -2.35 21.64 -5.14
N LYS A 27 -2.59 20.40 -5.53
CA LYS A 27 -2.45 19.25 -4.63
C LYS A 27 -1.03 18.70 -4.71
N ARG A 28 -0.45 18.42 -3.56
CA ARG A 28 0.84 17.72 -3.48
C ARG A 28 0.60 16.22 -3.57
N ILE A 29 1.16 15.60 -4.59
CA ILE A 29 1.01 14.16 -4.84
C ILE A 29 2.24 13.44 -4.30
N ASN A 30 2.04 12.44 -3.44
CA ASN A 30 3.09 11.60 -2.85
C ASN A 30 4.24 12.39 -2.19
N ASP A 31 3.97 13.61 -1.76
CA ASP A 31 4.94 14.46 -1.08
C ASP A 31 4.65 14.47 0.43
N THR A 32 5.63 14.11 1.22
CA THR A 32 5.56 14.06 2.69
C THR A 32 6.22 15.26 3.35
N ASP A 33 6.75 16.23 2.59
CA ASP A 33 7.35 17.44 3.13
C ASP A 33 6.29 18.47 3.55
N PHE A 34 5.70 18.22 4.71
CA PHE A 34 4.67 19.10 5.29
C PHE A 34 5.24 20.48 5.73
N HIS A 35 6.54 20.63 5.89
CA HIS A 35 7.16 21.88 6.35
C HIS A 35 7.13 22.98 5.29
N ARG A 36 7.07 22.65 4.02
CA ARG A 36 6.97 23.64 2.94
C ARG A 36 5.68 24.45 2.94
N ILE A 37 4.63 23.99 3.62
CA ILE A 37 3.35 24.70 3.72
C ILE A 37 3.50 26.02 4.47
N THR A 38 4.39 26.08 5.44
CA THR A 38 4.61 27.27 6.29
C THR A 38 5.40 28.36 5.61
N SER A 39 6.08 28.09 4.51
CA SER A 39 6.94 29.07 3.80
C SER A 39 6.19 29.96 2.83
N LEU A 40 4.92 29.70 2.53
CA LEU A 40 4.10 30.52 1.64
C LEU A 40 3.43 31.65 2.44
N LYS A 41 4.22 32.64 2.81
CA LYS A 41 3.74 33.85 3.50
C LYS A 41 2.76 34.62 2.60
N GLY A 42 1.56 34.82 3.11
CA GLY A 42 0.65 35.86 2.62
C GLY A 42 -0.52 35.41 1.77
N ASN A 43 -0.62 34.15 1.34
CA ASN A 43 -1.78 33.68 0.57
C ASN A 43 -2.61 32.71 1.38
N LYS A 44 -3.93 32.87 1.33
CA LYS A 44 -4.91 31.90 1.85
C LYS A 44 -4.91 30.67 0.92
N CYS A 45 -3.87 29.86 0.97
CA CYS A 45 -3.74 28.67 0.16
C CYS A 45 -4.18 27.46 0.96
N ALA A 46 -5.18 26.73 0.46
CA ALA A 46 -5.51 25.41 0.95
C ALA A 46 -4.67 24.39 0.17
N TYR A 47 -3.73 23.73 0.85
CA TYR A 47 -3.00 22.60 0.25
C TYR A 47 -3.70 21.30 0.58
N GLY A 48 -3.97 20.52 -0.45
CA GLY A 48 -4.33 19.12 -0.29
C GLY A 48 -3.10 18.24 -0.50
N PHE A 49 -2.90 17.25 0.38
CA PHE A 49 -2.01 16.14 0.11
C PHE A 49 -2.84 15.00 -0.45
N GLN A 50 -2.33 14.34 -1.46
CA GLN A 50 -2.94 13.13 -2.00
C GLN A 50 -1.86 12.10 -2.26
N PHE A 51 -2.08 10.91 -1.74
CA PHE A 51 -1.19 9.78 -1.93
C PHE A 51 -1.86 8.77 -2.85
N TYR A 52 -1.07 8.14 -3.68
CA TYR A 52 -1.47 7.03 -4.54
C TYR A 52 -0.57 5.84 -4.22
N GLY A 53 -1.16 4.74 -3.82
CA GLY A 53 -0.45 3.49 -3.64
C GLY A 53 0.15 3.00 -4.96
N GLY A 54 1.35 2.41 -4.91
CA GLY A 54 2.00 1.90 -6.11
C GLY A 54 2.60 2.98 -7.03
N ASN A 55 2.96 4.13 -6.49
CA ASN A 55 3.49 5.27 -7.25
C ASN A 55 4.87 5.04 -7.88
N LYS A 56 5.57 3.99 -7.48
CA LYS A 56 6.88 3.61 -8.05
C LYS A 56 6.92 2.11 -8.30
N GLN A 57 7.55 1.75 -9.40
CA GLN A 57 7.79 0.37 -9.79
C GLN A 57 9.27 0.01 -9.62
N ALA A 58 9.59 -1.28 -9.51
CA ALA A 58 10.95 -1.76 -9.57
C ALA A 58 11.54 -1.51 -10.96
N LEU A 59 12.76 -0.98 -11.01
CA LEU A 59 13.41 -0.60 -12.27
C LEU A 59 14.55 -1.56 -12.60
N TYR A 60 14.74 -1.76 -13.91
CA TYR A 60 15.92 -2.37 -14.50
C TYR A 60 16.29 -1.57 -15.75
N ASN A 61 17.52 -1.06 -15.80
CA ASN A 61 18.01 -0.19 -16.89
C ASN A 61 17.03 0.95 -17.21
N ASP A 62 16.63 1.70 -16.17
CA ASP A 62 15.72 2.86 -16.24
C ASP A 62 14.30 2.59 -16.80
N ARG A 63 13.91 1.32 -16.92
CA ARG A 63 12.54 0.91 -17.25
C ARG A 63 11.93 0.05 -16.16
N ASN A 64 10.61 -0.03 -16.13
CA ASN A 64 9.90 -0.93 -15.22
C ASN A 64 10.28 -2.38 -15.49
N LYS A 65 10.56 -3.12 -14.41
CA LYS A 65 10.79 -4.58 -14.49
C LYS A 65 9.53 -5.29 -14.96
N THR A 66 9.73 -6.29 -15.79
CA THR A 66 8.72 -7.31 -16.08
C THR A 66 8.52 -8.23 -14.86
N PHE A 67 7.47 -9.05 -14.86
CA PHE A 67 7.27 -10.04 -13.78
C PHE A 67 8.39 -11.08 -13.73
N GLU A 68 8.95 -11.45 -14.89
CA GLU A 68 10.13 -12.30 -14.98
C GLU A 68 11.33 -11.67 -14.27
N GLU A 69 11.61 -10.40 -14.57
CA GLU A 69 12.72 -9.66 -13.96
C GLU A 69 12.52 -9.36 -12.46
N LEU A 70 11.27 -9.31 -11.98
CA LEU A 70 11.00 -9.22 -10.56
C LEU A 70 11.41 -10.48 -9.78
N CYS A 71 11.43 -11.63 -10.45
CA CYS A 71 11.82 -12.90 -9.84
C CYS A 71 13.34 -13.06 -9.66
N TRP A 72 14.17 -12.24 -10.32
CA TRP A 72 15.62 -12.39 -10.29
C TRP A 72 16.21 -12.16 -8.90
N THR A 73 17.13 -13.03 -8.51
CA THR A 73 17.89 -12.89 -7.26
C THR A 73 19.11 -12.01 -7.43
N ASP A 74 19.73 -12.03 -8.59
CA ASP A 74 20.90 -11.24 -8.97
C ASP A 74 20.67 -10.58 -10.33
N GLU A 75 20.79 -9.25 -10.36
CA GLU A 75 20.61 -8.46 -11.58
C GLU A 75 21.78 -8.60 -12.57
N GLU A 76 22.96 -8.96 -12.09
CA GLU A 76 24.19 -9.07 -12.93
C GLU A 76 24.31 -10.46 -13.57
N ASN A 77 23.95 -11.52 -12.82
CA ASN A 77 24.15 -12.91 -13.25
C ASN A 77 22.86 -13.59 -13.74
N GLY A 78 21.72 -12.90 -13.66
CA GLY A 78 20.43 -13.43 -14.14
C GLY A 78 19.76 -14.39 -13.16
N LYS A 79 19.03 -15.34 -13.72
CA LYS A 79 17.99 -16.14 -13.08
C LYS A 79 18.49 -17.19 -12.09
N GLU A 80 18.33 -16.99 -10.81
CA GLU A 80 18.32 -18.11 -9.84
C GLU A 80 16.91 -18.51 -9.41
N SER A 81 15.92 -17.60 -9.49
CA SER A 81 14.53 -17.87 -9.13
C SER A 81 13.59 -17.54 -10.29
N THR A 82 12.54 -18.36 -10.44
CA THR A 82 11.50 -18.20 -11.46
C THR A 82 10.12 -18.06 -10.84
N TYR A 83 10.07 -17.77 -9.54
CA TYR A 83 8.82 -17.71 -8.79
C TYR A 83 8.45 -16.29 -8.42
N LEU A 84 7.21 -15.94 -8.74
CA LEU A 84 6.54 -14.69 -8.39
C LEU A 84 5.66 -14.94 -7.17
N GLY A 85 5.78 -14.11 -6.17
CA GLY A 85 4.81 -14.00 -5.08
C GLY A 85 3.73 -12.98 -5.42
N VAL A 86 2.51 -13.31 -5.11
CA VAL A 86 1.33 -12.44 -5.26
C VAL A 86 0.63 -12.34 -3.91
N LEU A 87 0.47 -11.12 -3.43
CA LEU A 87 -0.05 -10.79 -2.11
C LEU A 87 -1.34 -9.99 -2.23
N ARG A 88 -2.36 -10.40 -1.49
CA ARG A 88 -3.49 -9.55 -1.14
C ARG A 88 -3.65 -9.47 0.37
N MET A 89 -3.93 -8.28 0.87
CA MET A 89 -4.23 -8.05 2.28
C MET A 89 -5.34 -7.02 2.40
N ASP A 90 -6.14 -7.15 3.47
CA ASP A 90 -7.23 -6.23 3.76
C ASP A 90 -7.46 -6.12 5.27
N VAL A 91 -7.95 -4.95 5.70
CA VAL A 91 -8.21 -4.66 7.12
C VAL A 91 -9.43 -5.45 7.60
N ASP A 92 -9.25 -6.14 8.69
CA ASP A 92 -10.30 -6.96 9.29
C ASP A 92 -11.42 -6.11 9.88
N ASN A 93 -12.67 -6.51 9.60
CA ASN A 93 -13.86 -5.94 10.23
C ASN A 93 -14.01 -4.42 10.07
N LEU A 94 -13.51 -3.82 9.01
CA LEU A 94 -13.56 -2.37 8.79
C LEU A 94 -14.97 -1.81 8.92
N GLY A 95 -15.97 -2.48 8.35
CA GLY A 95 -17.38 -2.09 8.50
C GLY A 95 -17.85 -2.02 9.97
N LYS A 96 -17.38 -2.93 10.83
CA LYS A 96 -17.65 -2.91 12.26
C LYS A 96 -16.92 -1.77 12.96
N ILE A 97 -15.66 -1.52 12.58
CA ILE A 97 -14.87 -0.41 13.10
C ILE A 97 -15.58 0.92 12.83
N PHE A 98 -16.08 1.12 11.61
CA PHE A 98 -16.85 2.32 11.27
C PHE A 98 -18.19 2.42 12.03
N LYS A 99 -18.88 1.30 12.19
CA LYS A 99 -20.20 1.27 12.84
C LYS A 99 -20.12 1.40 14.36
N GLU A 100 -19.15 0.77 14.99
CA GLU A 100 -19.09 0.54 16.43
C GLU A 100 -17.83 1.09 17.11
N GLY A 101 -16.76 1.34 16.33
CA GLY A 101 -15.44 1.71 16.84
C GLY A 101 -15.35 3.09 17.50
N LEU A 102 -16.35 3.94 17.28
CA LEU A 102 -16.45 5.25 17.93
C LEU A 102 -17.58 5.25 18.98
N PRO A 103 -17.37 5.82 20.17
CA PRO A 103 -18.44 6.12 21.14
C PRO A 103 -19.54 6.96 20.47
N ARG A 104 -20.79 6.78 20.89
CA ARG A 104 -21.94 7.46 20.25
C ARG A 104 -21.79 8.97 20.22
N GLU A 105 -21.20 9.55 21.25
CA GLU A 105 -20.97 10.98 21.42
C GLU A 105 -19.96 11.55 20.44
N LEU A 106 -19.06 10.70 19.93
CA LEU A 106 -18.02 11.09 18.98
C LEU A 106 -18.37 10.76 17.52
N ARG A 107 -19.53 10.14 17.28
CA ARG A 107 -19.97 9.79 15.92
C ARG A 107 -20.41 11.03 15.16
N SER A 108 -19.51 11.55 14.36
CA SER A 108 -19.76 12.70 13.50
C SER A 108 -19.18 12.43 12.11
N PHE A 109 -19.65 13.17 11.11
CA PHE A 109 -19.08 13.11 9.77
C PHE A 109 -17.57 13.37 9.77
N SER A 110 -17.13 14.35 10.57
CA SER A 110 -15.71 14.68 10.71
C SER A 110 -14.90 13.50 11.28
N ALA A 111 -15.41 12.81 12.31
CA ALA A 111 -14.72 11.67 12.89
C ALA A 111 -14.59 10.50 11.89
N TYR A 112 -15.64 10.18 11.15
CA TYR A 112 -15.60 9.15 10.11
C TYR A 112 -14.68 9.53 8.94
N SER A 113 -14.72 10.78 8.50
CA SER A 113 -13.82 11.29 7.47
C SER A 113 -12.35 11.21 7.91
N THR A 114 -12.08 11.55 9.18
CA THR A 114 -10.73 11.43 9.75
C THR A 114 -10.26 9.98 9.80
N LEU A 115 -11.10 9.05 10.26
CA LEU A 115 -10.77 7.63 10.31
C LEU A 115 -10.44 7.08 8.90
N SER A 116 -11.28 7.40 7.92
CA SER A 116 -11.04 7.03 6.53
C SER A 116 -9.73 7.62 5.99
N ALA A 117 -9.47 8.90 6.25
CA ALA A 117 -8.23 9.55 5.83
C ALA A 117 -6.98 8.93 6.49
N GLN A 118 -7.08 8.53 7.76
CA GLN A 118 -5.98 7.86 8.46
C GLN A 118 -5.65 6.52 7.78
N LEU A 119 -6.64 5.71 7.46
CA LEU A 119 -6.41 4.45 6.73
C LEU A 119 -5.78 4.71 5.36
N ASP A 120 -6.32 5.65 4.60
CA ASP A 120 -5.77 6.02 3.30
C ASP A 120 -4.31 6.50 3.40
N TRP A 121 -3.95 7.24 4.43
CA TRP A 121 -2.56 7.66 4.64
C TRP A 121 -1.61 6.49 4.87
N PHE A 122 -2.06 5.45 5.56
CA PHE A 122 -1.25 4.24 5.71
C PHE A 122 -1.12 3.51 4.38
N PHE A 123 -2.23 3.18 3.75
CA PHE A 123 -2.24 2.33 2.54
C PHE A 123 -1.74 3.08 1.30
N SER A 124 -2.21 4.28 1.04
CA SER A 124 -1.80 5.04 -0.14
C SER A 124 -0.50 5.83 0.05
N GLY A 125 -0.15 6.19 1.29
CA GLY A 125 1.04 6.99 1.61
C GLY A 125 2.20 6.17 2.15
N TYR A 126 2.05 5.65 3.36
CA TYR A 126 3.16 5.01 4.08
C TYR A 126 3.64 3.72 3.43
N LEU A 127 2.76 2.95 2.81
CA LEU A 127 3.12 1.75 2.06
C LEU A 127 4.11 2.02 0.92
N ASN A 128 4.01 3.18 0.25
CA ASN A 128 5.02 3.60 -0.72
C ASN A 128 6.41 3.75 -0.08
N THR A 129 6.47 4.26 1.15
CA THR A 129 7.73 4.39 1.89
C THR A 129 8.33 3.02 2.23
N LEU A 130 7.50 2.07 2.68
CA LEU A 130 7.93 0.70 2.93
C LEU A 130 8.47 0.05 1.66
N ARG A 131 7.70 0.12 0.57
CA ARG A 131 8.09 -0.43 -0.73
C ARG A 131 9.38 0.18 -1.26
N ASN A 132 9.60 1.49 -1.05
CA ASN A 132 10.80 2.20 -1.52
C ASN A 132 12.04 1.96 -0.65
N SER A 133 11.93 1.19 0.43
CA SER A 133 13.10 0.80 1.23
C SER A 133 14.10 -0.03 0.41
N ASN A 134 15.36 -0.06 0.86
CA ASN A 134 16.41 -0.82 0.16
C ASN A 134 16.10 -2.32 0.04
N VAL A 135 15.26 -2.86 0.93
CA VAL A 135 14.89 -4.29 0.94
C VAL A 135 13.93 -4.64 -0.18
N PHE A 136 12.99 -3.72 -0.52
CA PHE A 136 11.86 -4.03 -1.40
C PHE A 136 11.86 -3.28 -2.73
N LYS A 137 12.59 -2.15 -2.83
CA LYS A 137 12.49 -1.22 -3.98
C LYS A 137 12.75 -1.85 -5.35
N ASN A 138 13.55 -2.92 -5.42
CA ASN A 138 13.89 -3.57 -6.69
C ASN A 138 13.19 -4.92 -6.90
N THR A 139 12.43 -5.39 -5.92
CA THR A 139 11.90 -6.77 -5.90
C THR A 139 10.40 -6.86 -5.63
N VAL A 140 9.76 -5.76 -5.25
CA VAL A 140 8.32 -5.70 -4.98
C VAL A 140 7.69 -4.54 -5.74
N ASN A 141 6.57 -4.79 -6.38
CA ASN A 141 5.69 -3.78 -6.94
C ASN A 141 4.34 -3.81 -6.22
N VAL A 142 3.92 -2.68 -5.70
CA VAL A 142 2.54 -2.47 -5.26
C VAL A 142 1.74 -2.12 -6.51
N ILE A 143 0.82 -2.99 -6.90
CA ILE A 143 -0.05 -2.79 -8.07
C ILE A 143 -1.21 -1.88 -7.72
N TYR A 144 -1.78 -2.12 -6.54
CA TYR A 144 -2.85 -1.32 -5.98
C TYR A 144 -2.70 -1.27 -4.46
N SER A 145 -2.96 -0.10 -3.88
CA SER A 145 -3.10 0.07 -2.44
C SER A 145 -3.92 1.33 -2.18
N GLY A 146 -4.94 1.21 -1.35
CA GLY A 146 -5.79 2.35 -1.00
C GLY A 146 -7.00 1.91 -0.18
N GLY A 147 -7.53 2.84 0.61
CA GLY A 147 -8.60 2.52 1.54
C GLY A 147 -8.12 1.59 2.64
N ASP A 148 -8.31 0.31 2.47
CA ASP A 148 -8.04 -0.74 3.44
C ASP A 148 -7.34 -1.97 2.84
N ASP A 149 -7.17 -2.04 1.54
CA ASP A 149 -6.62 -3.21 0.87
C ASP A 149 -5.30 -2.94 0.14
N VAL A 150 -4.57 -4.00 -0.11
CA VAL A 150 -3.28 -4.03 -0.81
C VAL A 150 -3.24 -5.18 -1.79
N PHE A 151 -2.79 -4.88 -3.00
CA PHE A 151 -2.39 -5.88 -3.98
C PHE A 151 -0.95 -5.62 -4.42
N ALA A 152 -0.06 -6.57 -4.15
CA ALA A 152 1.35 -6.46 -4.47
C ALA A 152 1.87 -7.73 -5.14
N VAL A 153 2.89 -7.56 -5.98
CA VAL A 153 3.61 -8.65 -6.66
C VAL A 153 5.10 -8.44 -6.52
N GLY A 154 5.85 -9.52 -6.48
CA GLY A 154 7.30 -9.42 -6.38
C GLY A 154 7.98 -10.76 -6.30
N ARG A 155 9.27 -10.77 -6.05
CA ARG A 155 10.01 -11.99 -5.78
C ARG A 155 9.39 -12.71 -4.58
N TRP A 156 9.17 -14.00 -4.68
CA TRP A 156 8.39 -14.77 -3.73
C TRP A 156 8.82 -14.60 -2.25
N ASP A 157 10.13 -14.64 -1.97
CA ASP A 157 10.68 -14.45 -0.63
C ASP A 157 10.48 -13.03 -0.10
N LYS A 158 10.53 -12.04 -1.00
CA LYS A 158 10.34 -10.62 -0.65
C LYS A 158 8.87 -10.27 -0.44
N ILE A 159 7.96 -10.96 -1.11
CA ILE A 159 6.52 -10.78 -0.87
C ILE A 159 6.13 -11.30 0.52
N ILE A 160 6.68 -12.42 0.97
CA ILE A 160 6.44 -12.92 2.33
C ILE A 160 6.94 -11.90 3.37
N ALA A 161 8.20 -11.45 3.22
CA ALA A 161 8.78 -10.45 4.12
C ALA A 161 8.03 -9.10 4.06
N PHE A 162 7.48 -8.74 2.89
CA PHE A 162 6.70 -7.52 2.72
C PHE A 162 5.35 -7.60 3.43
N ALA A 163 4.66 -8.74 3.35
CA ALA A 163 3.42 -8.99 4.07
C ALA A 163 3.60 -8.90 5.59
N GLU A 164 4.65 -9.54 6.12
CA GLU A 164 5.02 -9.44 7.54
C GLU A 164 5.32 -8.00 7.95
N LYS A 165 6.05 -7.26 7.10
CA LYS A 165 6.38 -5.86 7.35
C LYS A 165 5.14 -4.98 7.35
N ILE A 166 4.21 -5.14 6.40
CA ILE A 166 2.94 -4.43 6.37
C ILE A 166 2.18 -4.69 7.67
N ARG A 167 2.01 -5.95 8.06
CA ARG A 167 1.29 -6.34 9.29
C ARG A 167 1.92 -5.69 10.53
N SER A 168 3.22 -5.78 10.66
CA SER A 168 3.96 -5.22 11.80
C SER A 168 3.80 -3.69 11.89
N GLU A 169 3.95 -3.00 10.76
CA GLU A 169 3.82 -1.54 10.71
C GLU A 169 2.36 -1.08 10.87
N PHE A 170 1.41 -1.84 10.34
CA PHE A 170 -0.02 -1.55 10.55
C PHE A 170 -0.41 -1.68 12.04
N ARG A 171 0.06 -2.73 12.73
CA ARG A 171 -0.15 -2.88 14.17
C ARG A 171 0.42 -1.69 14.95
N ARG A 172 1.61 -1.21 14.59
CA ARG A 172 2.20 0.00 15.19
C ARG A 172 1.37 1.25 14.89
N TYR A 173 0.89 1.37 13.65
CA TYR A 173 0.10 2.50 13.20
C TYR A 173 -1.22 2.62 13.96
N VAL A 174 -1.89 1.52 14.21
CA VAL A 174 -3.13 1.48 14.99
C VAL A 174 -2.90 1.48 16.51
N GLY A 175 -1.66 1.71 16.99
CA GLY A 175 -1.32 1.79 18.40
C GLY A 175 -1.37 0.48 19.15
N GLY A 176 -1.19 -0.65 18.47
CA GLY A 176 -1.21 -1.99 19.08
C GLY A 176 -2.61 -2.48 19.46
N ARG A 177 -3.66 -1.84 18.98
CA ARG A 177 -5.06 -2.27 19.24
C ARG A 177 -5.29 -3.68 18.70
N GLU A 178 -5.91 -4.52 19.52
CA GLU A 178 -6.20 -5.92 19.16
C GLU A 178 -7.49 -6.07 18.35
N ASP A 179 -8.38 -5.10 18.42
CA ASP A 179 -9.65 -5.08 17.69
C ASP A 179 -9.51 -4.59 16.23
N ILE A 180 -8.32 -4.12 15.85
CA ILE A 180 -7.98 -3.69 14.49
C ILE A 180 -6.80 -4.53 13.99
N SER A 181 -7.07 -5.41 13.06
CA SER A 181 -6.08 -6.31 12.46
C SER A 181 -6.14 -6.28 10.94
N ILE A 182 -5.22 -6.98 10.32
CA ILE A 182 -5.14 -7.14 8.88
C ILE A 182 -4.92 -8.62 8.57
N SER A 183 -5.68 -9.15 7.63
CA SER A 183 -5.52 -10.50 7.12
C SER A 183 -5.02 -10.50 5.69
N GLY A 184 -4.44 -11.59 5.23
CA GLY A 184 -3.91 -11.64 3.87
C GLY A 184 -3.76 -13.04 3.32
N GLY A 185 -3.57 -13.08 2.00
CA GLY A 185 -3.29 -14.30 1.25
C GLY A 185 -2.08 -14.12 0.35
N ILE A 186 -1.21 -15.12 0.32
CA ILE A 186 -0.05 -15.17 -0.56
C ILE A 186 -0.14 -16.43 -1.42
N VAL A 187 0.06 -16.25 -2.73
CA VAL A 187 0.29 -17.38 -3.64
C VAL A 187 1.63 -17.22 -4.33
N ILE A 188 2.28 -18.35 -4.57
CA ILE A 188 3.52 -18.41 -5.33
C ILE A 188 3.25 -19.10 -6.65
N VAL A 189 3.61 -18.42 -7.74
CA VAL A 189 3.37 -18.90 -9.10
C VAL A 189 4.64 -18.77 -9.94
N GLY A 190 4.72 -19.51 -11.02
CA GLY A 190 5.80 -19.33 -12.00
C GLY A 190 5.71 -17.95 -12.67
N GLU A 191 6.84 -17.43 -13.10
CA GLU A 191 6.99 -16.08 -13.70
C GLU A 191 6.08 -15.79 -14.91
N LYS A 192 5.66 -16.84 -15.62
CA LYS A 192 4.79 -16.77 -16.81
C LYS A 192 3.32 -17.08 -16.49
N PHE A 193 3.01 -17.32 -15.24
CA PHE A 193 1.63 -17.60 -14.84
C PHE A 193 0.75 -16.36 -15.03
N PRO A 194 -0.49 -16.51 -15.55
CA PRO A 194 -1.37 -15.37 -15.78
C PRO A 194 -1.68 -14.62 -14.48
N ILE A 195 -1.26 -13.37 -14.40
CA ILE A 195 -1.40 -12.54 -13.18
C ILE A 195 -2.84 -12.42 -12.69
N ARG A 196 -3.81 -12.39 -13.61
CA ARG A 196 -5.25 -12.37 -13.25
C ARG A 196 -5.65 -13.61 -12.46
N MET A 197 -5.16 -14.78 -12.85
CA MET A 197 -5.45 -16.03 -12.13
C MET A 197 -4.76 -16.03 -10.77
N ALA A 198 -3.50 -15.61 -10.72
CA ALA A 198 -2.76 -15.48 -9.47
C ALA A 198 -3.43 -14.49 -8.51
N ALA A 199 -3.96 -13.38 -9.00
CA ALA A 199 -4.72 -12.41 -8.21
C ALA A 199 -6.02 -12.99 -7.62
N ASN A 200 -6.74 -13.83 -8.41
CA ASN A 200 -7.93 -14.52 -7.90
C ASN A 200 -7.55 -15.52 -6.81
N MET A 201 -6.53 -16.35 -7.02
CA MET A 201 -6.04 -17.30 -6.03
C MET A 201 -5.57 -16.60 -4.74
N ALA A 202 -4.88 -15.46 -4.87
CA ALA A 202 -4.50 -14.66 -3.71
C ALA A 202 -5.71 -14.07 -2.97
N GLY A 203 -6.79 -13.75 -3.69
CA GLY A 203 -8.06 -13.35 -3.11
C GLY A 203 -8.74 -14.50 -2.35
N GLU A 204 -8.78 -15.69 -2.91
CA GLU A 204 -9.32 -16.88 -2.24
C GLU A 204 -8.51 -17.21 -0.96
N ALA A 205 -7.18 -17.06 -1.01
CA ALA A 205 -6.31 -17.21 0.14
C ALA A 205 -6.56 -16.11 1.21
N GLU A 206 -6.80 -14.86 0.78
CA GLU A 206 -7.21 -13.76 1.69
C GLU A 206 -8.54 -14.06 2.37
N ASP A 207 -9.55 -14.53 1.61
CA ASP A 207 -10.86 -14.91 2.15
C ASP A 207 -10.71 -16.04 3.18
N ALA A 208 -9.90 -17.06 2.91
CA ALA A 208 -9.60 -18.12 3.86
C ALA A 208 -8.97 -17.57 5.16
N SER A 209 -8.09 -16.59 5.06
CA SER A 209 -7.50 -15.93 6.24
C SER A 209 -8.53 -15.13 7.06
N LYS A 210 -9.55 -14.58 6.40
CA LYS A 210 -10.65 -13.86 7.06
C LYS A 210 -11.65 -14.80 7.73
N ASP A 211 -11.74 -16.05 7.28
CA ASP A 211 -12.56 -17.10 7.90
C ASP A 211 -11.84 -17.86 9.02
N PHE A 212 -10.55 -17.59 9.22
CA PHE A 212 -9.73 -18.24 10.22
C PHE A 212 -10.27 -18.03 11.63
N LYS A 213 -10.26 -19.11 12.41
CA LYS A 213 -10.60 -19.11 13.84
C LYS A 213 -9.48 -19.81 14.60
N SER A 214 -8.82 -19.07 15.48
CA SER A 214 -7.77 -19.64 16.32
C SER A 214 -8.37 -20.59 17.37
N GLU A 215 -7.87 -21.81 17.42
CA GLU A 215 -8.25 -22.79 18.43
C GLU A 215 -7.72 -22.44 19.83
N VAL A 216 -6.64 -21.66 19.89
CA VAL A 216 -5.93 -21.38 21.14
C VAL A 216 -6.54 -20.21 21.92
N ASN A 217 -6.97 -19.16 21.24
CA ASN A 217 -7.40 -17.92 21.89
C ASN A 217 -8.76 -17.42 21.45
N SER A 218 -9.50 -18.21 20.68
CA SER A 218 -10.82 -17.87 20.12
C SER A 218 -10.82 -16.60 19.26
N LYS A 219 -9.65 -16.08 18.90
CA LYS A 219 -9.54 -14.94 17.96
C LYS A 219 -9.93 -15.39 16.57
N THR A 220 -10.59 -14.50 15.85
CA THR A 220 -10.95 -14.70 14.44
C THR A 220 -10.17 -13.74 13.59
N LYS A 221 -9.84 -14.13 12.35
CA LYS A 221 -9.04 -13.31 11.44
C LYS A 221 -7.62 -13.08 11.97
N ASN A 222 -6.99 -11.94 11.67
CA ASN A 222 -5.60 -11.63 12.03
C ASN A 222 -4.66 -12.79 11.62
N ALA A 223 -4.79 -13.20 10.37
CA ALA A 223 -4.18 -14.42 9.84
C ALA A 223 -3.62 -14.19 8.44
N ILE A 224 -2.81 -15.12 8.00
CA ILE A 224 -2.32 -15.19 6.63
C ILE A 224 -2.48 -16.60 6.09
N THR A 225 -2.97 -16.71 4.87
CA THR A 225 -3.01 -17.97 4.13
C THR A 225 -1.86 -18.03 3.15
N PHE A 226 -1.09 -19.09 3.23
CA PHE A 226 0.09 -19.33 2.44
C PHE A 226 0.27 -20.83 2.20
N PHE A 227 0.49 -21.26 0.96
CA PHE A 227 0.52 -22.69 0.57
C PHE A 227 -0.74 -23.46 1.01
N ASP A 228 -1.91 -22.86 0.84
CA ASP A 228 -3.22 -23.41 1.25
C ASP A 228 -3.37 -23.67 2.76
N GLU A 229 -2.39 -23.23 3.55
CA GLU A 229 -2.43 -23.29 5.01
C GLU A 229 -2.67 -21.90 5.59
N THR A 230 -3.61 -21.81 6.52
CA THR A 230 -3.92 -20.54 7.21
C THR A 230 -3.35 -20.55 8.61
N ILE A 231 -2.54 -19.57 8.92
CA ILE A 231 -1.90 -19.41 10.22
C ILE A 231 -2.19 -18.03 10.82
N SER A 232 -2.28 -17.98 12.15
CA SER A 232 -2.35 -16.71 12.86
C SER A 232 -1.03 -15.93 12.70
N TRP A 233 -1.12 -14.60 12.66
CA TRP A 233 0.07 -13.75 12.76
C TRP A 233 0.75 -13.78 14.14
N GLU A 234 0.13 -14.38 15.14
CA GLU A 234 0.61 -14.49 16.54
C GLU A 234 1.06 -15.90 16.89
#